data_9de56c3c3ee77e35eef0503abdf42014
#
_entry.id   9de56c3c3ee77e35eef0503abdf42014
#
_cell.length_a   1.000
_cell.length_b   1.000
_cell.length_c   1.000
_cell.angle_alpha   90.00
_cell.angle_beta   90.00
_cell.angle_gamma   90.00
#
_symmetry.space_group_name_H-M   'P 1'
#
loop_
_entity.id
_entity.type
_entity.pdbx_description
1 polymer ?
#
loop_
_entity_poly.entity_id
_entity_poly.type
_entity_poly.pdbx_seq_one_letter_code
_entity_poly.pdbx_strand_id
1 'polypeptide(L)'
;GKITEEEMRGVPHHNLDVLDPKENYSVALFQKQARAAIEEITARGKLPILCGGTGLYLKACLYDYEFEQDSRELDLSPFEAMDNDALVAYLNEKDPESLKSIHPNNRKRLIRACAIASTGTTKSESIESQKKEMIYDVLLLGLTCERKVLHERINLRVRKMQQKGLKCEMERLLNQ
;
A
#
# COMPACT_ATOMS: atom_id res chain seq x y z
N GLY A 1 -4.76 -9.77 15.29
CA GLY A 1 -3.81 -8.69 15.39
C GLY A 1 -4.39 -7.30 15.30
N LYS A 2 -5.71 -7.14 15.20
CA LYS A 2 -6.39 -5.84 15.19
C LYS A 2 -6.55 -5.29 16.60
N ILE A 3 -6.67 -3.97 16.71
CA ILE A 3 -7.05 -3.30 17.95
C ILE A 3 -8.51 -3.67 18.29
N THR A 4 -8.80 -3.93 19.57
CA THR A 4 -10.15 -4.21 20.04
C THR A 4 -10.88 -2.91 20.39
N GLU A 5 -12.21 -2.93 20.48
CA GLU A 5 -13.01 -1.75 20.89
C GLU A 5 -12.59 -1.22 22.26
N GLU A 6 -12.27 -2.11 23.19
CA GLU A 6 -11.77 -1.74 24.51
C GLU A 6 -10.42 -1.00 24.42
N GLU A 7 -9.51 -1.51 23.57
CA GLU A 7 -8.19 -0.90 23.33
C GLU A 7 -8.32 0.46 22.62
N MET A 8 -9.37 0.69 21.83
CA MET A 8 -9.66 1.97 21.17
C MET A 8 -10.04 3.09 22.15
N ARG A 9 -10.48 2.75 23.36
CA ARG A 9 -10.80 3.72 24.44
C ARG A 9 -11.74 4.85 23.99
N GLY A 10 -12.72 4.55 23.15
CA GLY A 10 -13.66 5.53 22.62
C GLY A 10 -13.13 6.44 21.51
N VAL A 11 -11.89 6.25 21.05
CA VAL A 11 -11.36 6.97 19.88
C VAL A 11 -11.82 6.26 18.60
N PRO A 12 -12.57 6.94 17.70
CA PRO A 12 -12.99 6.34 16.45
C PRO A 12 -11.78 5.94 15.60
N HIS A 13 -11.80 4.72 15.08
CA HIS A 13 -10.79 4.21 14.14
C HIS A 13 -11.45 3.99 12.78
N HIS A 14 -10.85 4.56 11.76
CA HIS A 14 -11.31 4.45 10.38
C HIS A 14 -10.42 3.48 9.59
N ASN A 15 -10.93 2.97 8.47
CA ASN A 15 -10.23 2.05 7.58
C ASN A 15 -9.76 0.74 8.22
N LEU A 16 -10.52 0.24 9.18
CA LEU A 16 -10.39 -1.10 9.75
C LEU A 16 -11.55 -1.95 9.27
N ASP A 17 -11.29 -3.18 8.87
CA ASP A 17 -12.33 -4.15 8.44
C ASP A 17 -13.27 -3.64 7.34
N VAL A 18 -12.72 -2.92 6.38
CA VAL A 18 -13.51 -2.26 5.32
C VAL A 18 -13.88 -3.18 4.14
N LEU A 19 -13.24 -4.34 4.01
CA LEU A 19 -13.48 -5.31 2.94
C LEU A 19 -13.40 -6.75 3.45
N ASP A 20 -14.03 -7.66 2.71
CA ASP A 20 -13.83 -9.10 2.88
C ASP A 20 -12.39 -9.47 2.53
N PRO A 21 -11.75 -10.44 3.22
CA PRO A 21 -10.40 -10.90 2.90
C PRO A 21 -10.20 -11.41 1.46
N LYS A 22 -11.28 -11.78 0.77
CA LYS A 22 -11.28 -12.20 -0.64
C LYS A 22 -11.26 -11.03 -1.63
N GLU A 23 -11.58 -9.83 -1.17
CA GLU A 23 -11.59 -8.63 -1.99
C GLU A 23 -10.21 -7.96 -2.04
N ASN A 24 -9.90 -7.36 -3.18
CA ASN A 24 -8.64 -6.65 -3.38
C ASN A 24 -8.71 -5.23 -2.82
N TYR A 25 -7.86 -4.93 -1.85
CA TYR A 25 -7.69 -3.58 -1.31
C TYR A 25 -6.54 -2.87 -2.01
N SER A 26 -6.86 -1.84 -2.78
CA SER A 26 -5.86 -1.06 -3.52
C SER A 26 -5.47 0.22 -2.78
N VAL A 27 -4.30 0.77 -3.13
CA VAL A 27 -3.86 2.08 -2.62
C VAL A 27 -4.79 3.22 -3.07
N ALA A 28 -5.41 3.12 -4.24
CA ALA A 28 -6.39 4.08 -4.73
C ALA A 28 -7.68 4.06 -3.88
N LEU A 29 -8.17 2.88 -3.53
CA LEU A 29 -9.31 2.73 -2.62
C LEU A 29 -8.99 3.29 -1.24
N PHE A 30 -7.80 2.97 -0.70
CA PHE A 30 -7.31 3.55 0.56
C PHE A 30 -7.29 5.08 0.51
N GLN A 31 -6.73 5.67 -0.55
CA GLN A 31 -6.67 7.12 -0.72
C GLN A 31 -8.05 7.75 -0.62
N LYS A 32 -9.01 7.22 -1.38
CA LYS A 32 -10.40 7.71 -1.38
C LYS A 32 -11.03 7.64 0.01
N GLN A 33 -10.91 6.49 0.67
CA GLN A 33 -11.51 6.29 2.00
C GLN A 33 -10.81 7.12 3.08
N ALA A 34 -9.48 7.21 3.04
CA ALA A 34 -8.71 7.99 4.03
C ALA A 34 -8.98 9.48 3.90
N ARG A 35 -9.05 10.02 2.66
CA ARG A 35 -9.38 11.43 2.43
C ARG A 35 -10.81 11.75 2.87
N ALA A 36 -11.78 10.91 2.55
CA ALA A 36 -13.16 11.08 3.03
C ALA A 36 -13.25 11.08 4.56
N ALA A 37 -12.50 10.18 5.24
CA ALA A 37 -12.44 10.16 6.70
C ALA A 37 -11.79 11.44 7.27
N ILE A 38 -10.74 11.97 6.66
CA ILE A 38 -10.10 13.23 7.05
C ILE A 38 -11.10 14.38 6.95
N GLU A 39 -11.83 14.49 5.85
CA GLU A 39 -12.84 15.52 5.62
C GLU A 39 -13.96 15.44 6.66
N GLU A 40 -14.49 14.24 6.92
CA GLU A 40 -15.54 14.02 7.90
C GLU A 40 -15.10 14.39 9.33
N ILE A 41 -13.88 13.97 9.73
CA ILE A 41 -13.33 14.27 11.06
C ILE A 41 -13.13 15.78 11.21
N THR A 42 -12.59 16.43 10.18
CA THR A 42 -12.35 17.88 10.16
C THR A 42 -13.65 18.67 10.21
N ALA A 43 -14.69 18.25 9.46
CA ALA A 43 -16.01 18.87 9.50
C ALA A 43 -16.66 18.84 10.88
N ARG A 44 -16.32 17.84 11.70
CA ARG A 44 -16.73 17.75 13.11
C ARG A 44 -15.86 18.59 14.07
N GLY A 45 -14.93 19.39 13.56
CA GLY A 45 -14.00 20.19 14.37
C GLY A 45 -12.99 19.33 15.17
N LYS A 46 -12.69 18.13 14.69
CA LYS A 46 -11.74 17.21 15.31
C LYS A 46 -10.47 17.11 14.47
N LEU A 47 -9.37 16.72 15.14
CA LEU A 47 -8.08 16.53 14.47
C LEU A 47 -7.98 15.10 13.92
N PRO A 48 -7.85 14.91 12.61
CA PRO A 48 -7.56 13.59 12.03
C PRO A 48 -6.11 13.19 12.33
N ILE A 49 -5.91 11.96 12.76
CA ILE A 49 -4.59 11.38 13.02
C ILE A 49 -4.41 10.18 12.09
N LEU A 50 -3.44 10.27 11.16
CA LEU A 50 -3.06 9.18 10.28
C LEU A 50 -1.91 8.38 10.90
N CYS A 51 -2.19 7.16 11.35
CA CYS A 51 -1.22 6.32 12.03
C CYS A 51 -0.83 5.12 11.16
N GLY A 52 0.45 4.96 10.86
CA GLY A 52 0.92 3.84 10.05
C GLY A 52 2.38 3.94 9.66
N GLY A 53 2.84 2.99 8.86
CA GLY A 53 4.25 2.89 8.41
C GLY A 53 4.41 2.57 6.92
N THR A 54 3.31 2.39 6.18
CA THR A 54 3.35 2.11 4.74
C THR A 54 3.51 3.41 3.96
N GLY A 55 4.76 3.74 3.57
CA GLY A 55 5.10 5.02 2.94
C GLY A 55 4.28 5.32 1.67
N LEU A 56 3.96 4.30 0.86
CA LEU A 56 3.10 4.47 -0.33
C LEU A 56 1.70 4.96 0.05
N TYR A 57 1.08 4.39 1.08
CA TYR A 57 -0.26 4.78 1.53
C TYR A 57 -0.27 6.20 2.13
N LEU A 58 0.75 6.54 2.92
CA LEU A 58 0.90 7.89 3.46
C LEU A 58 1.05 8.92 2.33
N LYS A 59 1.92 8.65 1.35
CA LYS A 59 2.08 9.52 0.18
C LYS A 59 0.78 9.65 -0.61
N ALA A 60 0.12 8.55 -0.92
CA ALA A 60 -1.13 8.55 -1.66
C ALA A 60 -2.22 9.39 -0.97
N CYS A 61 -2.29 9.37 0.36
CA CYS A 61 -3.27 10.13 1.13
C CYS A 61 -2.93 11.63 1.18
N LEU A 62 -1.66 11.96 1.50
CA LEU A 62 -1.26 13.32 1.90
C LEU A 62 -0.79 14.21 0.75
N TYR A 63 -0.36 13.62 -0.36
CA TYR A 63 0.13 14.37 -1.51
C TYR A 63 -0.88 14.36 -2.64
N ASP A 64 -0.75 15.30 -3.57
CA ASP A 64 -1.49 15.37 -4.82
C ASP A 64 -1.05 14.20 -5.74
N TYR A 65 -1.51 13.01 -5.35
CA TYR A 65 -1.22 11.75 -6.01
C TYR A 65 -2.47 11.32 -6.77
N GLU A 66 -2.43 11.47 -8.08
CA GLU A 66 -3.48 10.94 -8.93
C GLU A 66 -3.14 9.48 -9.28
N PHE A 67 -4.02 8.58 -8.87
CA PHE A 67 -4.06 7.29 -9.52
C PHE A 67 -4.87 7.51 -10.78
N GLU A 68 -4.21 7.57 -11.93
CA GLU A 68 -4.92 7.39 -13.20
C GLU A 68 -5.90 6.25 -12.96
N GLN A 69 -7.15 6.45 -13.42
CA GLN A 69 -8.19 5.43 -13.25
C GLN A 69 -7.65 4.12 -13.82
N ASP A 70 -6.90 3.42 -13.00
CA ASP A 70 -6.42 2.04 -13.19
C ASP A 70 -7.64 1.09 -13.07
N SER A 71 -8.80 1.58 -13.53
CA SER A 71 -9.97 0.80 -13.84
C SER A 71 -9.85 0.07 -15.19
N ARG A 72 -8.78 0.28 -15.92
CA ARG A 72 -8.38 -0.68 -16.92
C ARG A 72 -7.73 -1.83 -16.16
N GLU A 73 -8.44 -2.93 -16.07
CA GLU A 73 -7.83 -4.21 -15.73
C GLU A 73 -6.66 -4.40 -16.70
N LEU A 74 -5.45 -4.11 -16.20
CA LEU A 74 -4.24 -4.37 -16.97
C LEU A 74 -4.25 -5.86 -17.29
N ASP A 75 -4.26 -6.22 -18.56
CA ASP A 75 -4.11 -7.61 -18.94
C ASP A 75 -2.68 -8.06 -18.64
N LEU A 76 -2.53 -8.82 -17.56
CA LEU A 76 -1.26 -9.38 -17.14
C LEU A 76 -0.95 -10.71 -17.84
N SER A 77 -1.97 -11.35 -18.44
CA SER A 77 -1.88 -12.70 -19.00
C SER A 77 -0.75 -12.88 -20.00
N PRO A 78 -0.47 -11.94 -20.92
CA PRO A 78 0.62 -12.11 -21.88
C PRO A 78 2.01 -12.18 -21.22
N PHE A 79 2.15 -11.55 -20.04
CA PHE A 79 3.42 -11.42 -19.34
C PHE A 79 3.60 -12.48 -18.24
N GLU A 80 2.52 -13.11 -17.79
CA GLU A 80 2.59 -14.18 -16.79
C GLU A 80 3.28 -15.45 -17.32
N ALA A 81 3.21 -15.73 -18.61
CA ALA A 81 3.86 -16.86 -19.25
C ALA A 81 5.36 -16.64 -19.55
N MET A 82 5.83 -15.37 -19.54
CA MET A 82 7.22 -15.02 -19.84
C MET A 82 8.12 -15.29 -18.63
N ASP A 83 9.37 -15.69 -18.87
CA ASP A 83 10.38 -15.73 -17.80
C ASP A 83 10.89 -14.32 -17.47
N ASN A 84 11.70 -14.20 -16.42
CA ASN A 84 12.17 -12.90 -15.97
C ASN A 84 13.11 -12.22 -16.97
N ASP A 85 13.90 -13.00 -17.71
CA ASP A 85 14.86 -12.47 -18.69
C ASP A 85 14.10 -11.88 -19.88
N ALA A 86 13.05 -12.55 -20.34
CA ALA A 86 12.17 -12.05 -21.40
C ALA A 86 11.40 -10.78 -20.95
N LEU A 87 10.93 -10.71 -19.70
CA LEU A 87 10.29 -9.52 -19.15
C LEU A 87 11.27 -8.34 -19.06
N VAL A 88 12.51 -8.59 -18.63
CA VAL A 88 13.57 -7.58 -18.59
C VAL A 88 13.91 -7.09 -20.00
N ALA A 89 14.05 -8.02 -20.98
CA ALA A 89 14.31 -7.65 -22.38
C ALA A 89 13.18 -6.77 -22.95
N TYR A 90 11.92 -7.13 -22.68
CA TYR A 90 10.76 -6.34 -23.09
C TYR A 90 10.78 -4.93 -22.50
N LEU A 91 11.04 -4.79 -21.20
CA LEU A 91 11.14 -3.48 -20.54
C LEU A 91 12.34 -2.69 -21.02
N ASN A 92 13.45 -3.33 -21.31
CA ASN A 92 14.64 -2.64 -21.84
C ASN A 92 14.35 -1.97 -23.19
N GLU A 93 13.43 -2.54 -23.97
CA GLU A 93 12.98 -1.95 -25.24
C GLU A 93 11.94 -0.85 -25.04
N LYS A 94 10.96 -1.06 -24.14
CA LYS A 94 9.78 -0.21 -24.01
C LYS A 94 9.88 0.86 -22.91
N ASP A 95 10.50 0.55 -21.77
CA ASP A 95 10.67 1.43 -20.60
C ASP A 95 11.94 1.10 -19.82
N PRO A 96 13.14 1.39 -20.37
CA PRO A 96 14.42 1.09 -19.73
C PRO A 96 14.58 1.80 -18.37
N GLU A 97 13.95 2.95 -18.18
CA GLU A 97 14.02 3.70 -16.92
C GLU A 97 13.39 2.91 -15.75
N SER A 98 12.32 2.17 -16.00
CA SER A 98 11.71 1.30 -14.98
C SER A 98 12.68 0.26 -14.44
N LEU A 99 13.61 -0.23 -15.26
CA LEU A 99 14.60 -1.23 -14.82
C LEU A 99 15.61 -0.67 -13.81
N LYS A 100 15.82 0.64 -13.75
CA LYS A 100 16.68 1.26 -12.71
C LYS A 100 16.13 1.08 -11.31
N SER A 101 14.81 0.90 -11.20
CA SER A 101 14.09 0.79 -9.92
C SER A 101 13.52 -0.61 -9.63
N ILE A 102 13.49 -1.50 -10.61
CA ILE A 102 12.93 -2.85 -10.49
C ILE A 102 14.06 -3.88 -10.52
N HIS A 103 14.20 -4.61 -9.40
CA HIS A 103 15.16 -5.71 -9.36
C HIS A 103 14.72 -6.86 -10.30
N PRO A 104 15.63 -7.47 -11.11
CA PRO A 104 15.28 -8.52 -12.08
C PRO A 104 14.54 -9.74 -11.48
N ASN A 105 14.77 -10.04 -10.21
CA ASN A 105 14.08 -11.13 -9.51
C ASN A 105 12.70 -10.72 -8.96
N ASN A 106 12.27 -9.48 -9.13
CA ASN A 106 10.96 -9.03 -8.67
C ASN A 106 9.90 -9.22 -9.76
N ARG A 107 9.56 -10.50 -9.99
CA ARG A 107 8.64 -10.94 -11.04
C ARG A 107 7.32 -10.16 -11.07
N LYS A 108 6.68 -9.97 -9.91
CA LYS A 108 5.40 -9.23 -9.84
C LYS A 108 5.52 -7.79 -10.34
N ARG A 109 6.63 -7.11 -10.02
CA ARG A 109 6.88 -5.74 -10.49
C ARG A 109 7.24 -5.70 -11.97
N LEU A 110 7.99 -6.70 -12.47
CA LEU A 110 8.31 -6.82 -13.90
C LEU A 110 7.03 -6.99 -14.73
N ILE A 111 6.19 -7.99 -14.40
CA ILE A 111 4.92 -8.24 -15.10
C ILE A 111 4.06 -6.99 -15.15
N ARG A 112 3.87 -6.31 -13.99
CA ARG A 112 3.06 -5.10 -13.94
C ARG A 112 3.66 -3.95 -14.77
N ALA A 113 4.97 -3.78 -14.76
CA ALA A 113 5.63 -2.74 -15.56
C ALA A 113 5.50 -3.03 -17.07
N CYS A 114 5.64 -4.29 -17.50
CA CYS A 114 5.41 -4.70 -18.87
C CYS A 114 3.98 -4.44 -19.33
N ALA A 115 2.99 -4.77 -18.49
CA ALA A 115 1.58 -4.51 -18.78
C ALA A 115 1.28 -3.01 -18.90
N ILE A 116 1.87 -2.16 -18.07
CA ILE A 116 1.76 -0.70 -18.21
C ILE A 116 2.42 -0.23 -19.50
N ALA A 117 3.64 -0.67 -19.78
CA ALA A 117 4.37 -0.30 -21.00
C ALA A 117 3.64 -0.72 -22.29
N SER A 118 2.87 -1.82 -22.25
CA SER A 118 2.07 -2.29 -23.39
C SER A 118 0.89 -1.36 -23.73
N THR A 119 0.44 -0.54 -22.79
CA THR A 119 -0.63 0.45 -23.03
C THR A 119 -0.14 1.73 -23.71
N GLY A 120 1.16 1.84 -23.98
CA GLY A 120 1.79 3.04 -24.55
C GLY A 120 2.11 4.13 -23.54
N THR A 121 1.87 3.89 -22.24
CA THR A 121 2.25 4.79 -21.14
C THR A 121 3.43 4.16 -20.40
N THR A 122 4.51 4.89 -20.15
CA THR A 122 5.59 4.35 -19.35
C THR A 122 5.34 4.60 -17.87
N LYS A 123 5.74 3.67 -17.03
CA LYS A 123 5.65 3.84 -15.57
C LYS A 123 6.49 5.01 -15.08
N SER A 124 7.61 5.30 -15.74
CA SER A 124 8.49 6.42 -15.48
C SER A 124 7.78 7.76 -15.74
N GLU A 125 7.07 7.90 -16.86
CA GLU A 125 6.28 9.11 -17.18
C GLU A 125 5.17 9.33 -16.15
N SER A 126 4.45 8.26 -15.76
CA SER A 126 3.42 8.34 -14.72
C SER A 126 3.97 8.77 -13.36
N ILE A 127 5.19 8.40 -13.00
CA ILE A 127 5.83 8.83 -11.74
C ILE A 127 6.33 10.28 -11.83
N GLU A 128 6.86 10.71 -12.97
CA GLU A 128 7.37 12.07 -13.17
C GLU A 128 6.26 13.12 -13.26
N SER A 129 5.11 12.76 -13.83
CA SER A 129 3.95 13.66 -13.97
C SER A 129 3.24 13.95 -12.64
N GLN A 130 3.52 13.16 -11.59
CA GLN A 130 2.86 13.34 -10.31
C GLN A 130 3.44 14.55 -9.55
N LYS A 131 2.59 15.52 -9.30
CA LYS A 131 2.91 16.62 -8.40
C LYS A 131 3.22 16.06 -7.01
N LYS A 132 4.26 16.59 -6.36
CA LYS A 132 4.71 16.17 -5.03
C LYS A 132 4.30 17.18 -3.95
N GLU A 133 3.19 17.87 -4.14
CA GLU A 133 2.70 18.85 -3.19
C GLU A 133 1.77 18.20 -2.17
N MET A 134 1.90 18.59 -0.91
CA MET A 134 0.97 18.17 0.13
C MET A 134 -0.35 18.93 -0.04
N ILE A 135 -1.46 18.19 0.01
CA ILE A 135 -2.81 18.76 -0.12
C ILE A 135 -3.44 19.14 1.22
N TYR A 136 -2.77 18.83 2.31
CA TYR A 136 -3.18 19.18 3.67
C TYR A 136 -2.03 19.88 4.40
N ASP A 137 -2.39 20.70 5.39
CA ASP A 137 -1.43 21.19 6.39
C ASP A 137 -1.15 20.06 7.39
N VAL A 138 0.05 19.49 7.38
CA VAL A 138 0.39 18.22 8.03
C VAL A 138 1.59 18.36 8.96
N LEU A 139 1.44 17.91 10.19
CA LEU A 139 2.56 17.64 11.08
C LEU A 139 2.98 16.17 10.95
N LEU A 140 4.17 15.91 10.41
CA LEU A 140 4.74 14.57 10.31
C LEU A 140 5.61 14.25 11.53
N LEU A 141 5.24 13.22 12.28
CA LEU A 141 5.98 12.73 13.44
C LEU A 141 6.59 11.36 13.13
N GLY A 142 7.91 11.30 13.07
CA GLY A 142 8.68 10.06 12.88
C GLY A 142 9.12 9.48 14.22
N LEU A 143 8.79 8.22 14.49
CA LEU A 143 9.26 7.50 15.66
C LEU A 143 10.50 6.69 15.34
N THR A 144 11.53 6.80 16.14
CA THR A 144 12.77 6.03 16.02
C THR A 144 13.16 5.43 17.36
N CYS A 145 13.88 4.33 17.33
CA CYS A 145 14.50 3.73 18.50
C CYS A 145 15.74 2.92 18.09
N GLU A 146 16.56 2.54 19.06
CA GLU A 146 17.69 1.64 18.81
C GLU A 146 17.23 0.34 18.15
N ARG A 147 18.01 -0.13 17.17
CA ARG A 147 17.68 -1.32 16.39
C ARG A 147 17.48 -2.58 17.26
N LYS A 148 18.30 -2.72 18.32
CA LYS A 148 18.17 -3.82 19.28
C LYS A 148 16.81 -3.80 19.98
N VAL A 149 16.42 -2.64 20.49
CA VAL A 149 15.12 -2.43 21.16
C VAL A 149 13.96 -2.69 20.20
N LEU A 150 14.10 -2.25 18.94
CA LEU A 150 13.10 -2.51 17.90
C LEU A 150 12.92 -4.02 17.66
N HIS A 151 13.99 -4.77 17.53
CA HIS A 151 13.95 -6.22 17.34
C HIS A 151 13.29 -6.93 18.52
N GLU A 152 13.63 -6.54 19.74
CA GLU A 152 13.01 -7.09 20.96
C GLU A 152 11.49 -6.84 20.99
N ARG A 153 11.06 -5.62 20.65
CA ARG A 153 9.65 -5.26 20.56
C ARG A 153 8.92 -6.05 19.48
N ILE A 154 9.53 -6.23 18.30
CA ILE A 154 8.96 -7.02 17.20
C ILE A 154 8.78 -8.46 17.66
N ASN A 155 9.82 -9.09 18.23
CA ASN A 155 9.76 -10.46 18.70
C ASN A 155 8.70 -10.65 19.80
N LEU A 156 8.62 -9.72 20.73
CA LEU A 156 7.61 -9.76 21.79
C LEU A 156 6.20 -9.65 21.20
N ARG A 157 6.00 -8.74 20.23
CA ARG A 157 4.72 -8.57 19.54
C ARG A 157 4.29 -9.86 18.81
N VAL A 158 5.19 -10.50 18.09
CA VAL A 158 4.91 -11.77 17.38
C VAL A 158 4.50 -12.87 18.38
N ARG A 159 5.22 -13.02 19.50
CA ARG A 159 4.85 -13.98 20.55
C ARG A 159 3.46 -13.72 21.12
N LYS A 160 3.14 -12.45 21.42
CA LYS A 160 1.79 -12.05 21.89
C LYS A 160 0.71 -12.34 20.86
N MET A 161 0.96 -12.09 19.57
CA MET A 161 0.02 -12.40 18.50
C MET A 161 -0.23 -13.91 18.40
N GLN A 162 0.81 -14.74 18.51
CA GLN A 162 0.66 -16.19 18.53
C GLN A 162 -0.19 -16.65 19.73
N GLN A 163 0.07 -16.13 20.92
CA GLN A 163 -0.71 -16.43 22.13
C GLN A 163 -2.17 -15.99 22.03
N LYS A 164 -2.44 -14.87 21.34
CA LYS A 164 -3.80 -14.34 21.08
C LYS A 164 -4.54 -15.07 19.93
N GLY A 165 -3.99 -16.15 19.38
CA GLY A 165 -4.67 -17.00 18.41
C GLY A 165 -4.46 -16.64 16.95
N LEU A 166 -3.34 -16.00 16.58
CA LEU A 166 -3.00 -15.69 15.19
C LEU A 166 -3.11 -16.90 14.26
N LYS A 167 -2.66 -18.08 14.72
CA LYS A 167 -2.75 -19.32 13.95
C LYS A 167 -4.20 -19.73 13.68
N CYS A 168 -5.04 -19.70 14.70
CA CYS A 168 -6.48 -20.03 14.57
C CYS A 168 -7.21 -19.03 13.66
N GLU A 169 -6.84 -17.75 13.70
CA GLU A 169 -7.37 -16.74 12.78
C GLU A 169 -7.05 -17.10 11.32
N MET A 170 -5.79 -17.46 11.03
CA MET A 170 -5.39 -17.87 9.68
C MET A 170 -6.08 -19.16 9.22
N GLU A 171 -6.15 -20.19 10.08
CA GLU A 171 -6.85 -21.43 9.76
C GLU A 171 -8.34 -21.21 9.44
N ARG A 172 -8.99 -20.32 10.18
CA ARG A 172 -10.39 -19.94 9.91
C ARG A 172 -10.55 -19.24 8.56
N LEU A 173 -9.64 -18.32 8.21
CA LEU A 173 -9.68 -17.59 6.93
C LEU A 173 -9.40 -18.50 5.73
N LEU A 174 -8.54 -19.52 5.90
CA LEU A 174 -8.25 -20.48 4.83
C LEU A 174 -9.43 -21.46 4.57
N ASN A 175 -10.32 -21.64 5.53
CA ASN A 175 -11.48 -22.53 5.44
C ASN A 175 -12.77 -21.80 5.00
N GLN A 176 -12.72 -20.51 4.74
CA GLN A 176 -13.78 -19.69 4.14
C GLN A 176 -13.66 -19.64 2.61
#